data_8784d8504e0af7a92ca5b9e231499c21
#
_entry.id   8784d8504e0af7a92ca5b9e231499c21
#
_cell.length_a   1.000
_cell.length_b   1.000
_cell.length_c   1.000
_cell.angle_alpha   90.00
_cell.angle_beta   90.00
_cell.angle_gamma   90.00
#
_symmetry.space_group_name_H-M   'P 1'
#
loop_
_entity.id
_entity.type
_entity.pdbx_description
1 polymer ?
#
loop_
_entity_poly.entity_id
_entity_poly.type
_entity_poly.pdbx_seq_one_letter_code
_entity_poly.pdbx_strand_id
1 'polypeptide(L)'
;MGGQACVFYGAAEFSRDVDFAILAEPENLRRLQAALDELQAEVIAIPAFEESFLHRGLAIHFRCQAPGVEGLRVDVMTVMRGVDPFPELWERRTTIAFDENEADLLSLPDLVKAKKTQRARDWPMLTRLVEAHWFQNRSDATPARVDFWLRECRTPEILCELATLFIQEAMELQSIRPLLAAAIQQDFDQVEQTLEHERQAEMATDKAYWAPLRQELERLGRSRSTKPGG
;
A
#
# COMPACT_ATOMS: atom_id res chain seq x y z
N MET A 1 5.43 -5.00 2.90
CA MET A 1 4.63 -3.98 2.18
C MET A 1 4.99 -2.57 2.66
N GLY A 2 4.18 -1.55 2.46
CA GLY A 2 4.36 -0.23 3.08
C GLY A 2 5.56 0.56 2.56
N GLY A 3 6.23 1.29 3.45
CA GLY A 3 7.37 2.14 3.12
C GLY A 3 8.59 1.37 2.63
N GLN A 4 8.92 0.24 3.26
CA GLN A 4 10.05 -0.59 2.86
C GLN A 4 9.88 -1.14 1.43
N ALA A 5 8.68 -1.61 1.06
CA ALA A 5 8.43 -2.04 -0.31
C ALA A 5 8.64 -0.89 -1.32
N CYS A 6 8.28 0.36 -0.96
CA CYS A 6 8.56 1.51 -1.81
C CYS A 6 10.06 1.78 -1.98
N VAL A 7 10.89 1.51 -0.95
CA VAL A 7 12.36 1.59 -1.07
C VAL A 7 12.87 0.56 -2.07
N PHE A 8 12.43 -0.70 -1.96
CA PHE A 8 12.84 -1.75 -2.87
C PHE A 8 12.41 -1.52 -4.32
N TYR A 9 11.27 -0.87 -4.55
CA TYR A 9 10.83 -0.45 -5.89
C TYR A 9 11.42 0.88 -6.36
N GLY A 10 12.34 1.50 -5.59
CA GLY A 10 13.04 2.72 -5.97
C GLY A 10 12.21 4.01 -5.85
N ALA A 11 11.08 3.98 -5.15
CA ALA A 11 10.22 5.15 -4.98
C ALA A 11 10.46 5.94 -3.68
N ALA A 12 11.30 5.41 -2.79
CA ALA A 12 11.69 6.05 -1.54
C ALA A 12 13.15 5.72 -1.21
N GLU A 13 13.83 6.59 -0.47
CA GLU A 13 15.22 6.39 -0.05
C GLU A 13 15.31 5.54 1.22
N PHE A 14 14.35 5.68 2.13
CA PHE A 14 14.30 4.93 3.40
C PHE A 14 12.87 4.80 3.93
N SER A 15 12.67 3.85 4.85
CA SER A 15 11.49 3.75 5.70
C SER A 15 11.90 3.56 7.16
N ARG A 16 11.13 4.13 8.08
CA ARG A 16 11.37 4.04 9.54
C ARG A 16 10.63 2.88 10.20
N ASP A 17 9.69 2.30 9.48
CA ASP A 17 8.81 1.24 9.93
C ASP A 17 8.80 0.10 8.91
N VAL A 18 8.45 -1.08 9.35
CA VAL A 18 8.28 -2.26 8.51
C VAL A 18 6.82 -2.69 8.60
N ASP A 19 6.14 -2.71 7.47
CA ASP A 19 4.74 -3.12 7.39
C ASP A 19 4.63 -4.52 6.77
N PHE A 20 3.97 -5.45 7.47
CA PHE A 20 3.70 -6.79 6.99
C PHE A 20 2.21 -7.00 6.72
N ALA A 21 1.90 -7.51 5.52
CA ALA A 21 0.64 -8.19 5.28
C ALA A 21 0.83 -9.67 5.60
N ILE A 22 -0.04 -10.24 6.40
CA ILE A 22 0.09 -11.64 6.84
C ILE A 22 -1.21 -12.42 6.61
N LEU A 23 -1.08 -13.74 6.50
CA LEU A 23 -2.20 -14.67 6.64
C LEU A 23 -2.45 -14.91 8.14
N ALA A 24 -3.65 -14.55 8.64
CA ALA A 24 -4.00 -14.72 10.05
C ALA A 24 -4.53 -16.15 10.29
N GLU A 25 -3.68 -17.14 10.13
CA GLU A 25 -3.94 -18.52 10.50
C GLU A 25 -3.16 -18.91 11.76
N PRO A 26 -3.67 -19.83 12.60
CA PRO A 26 -3.05 -20.15 13.90
C PRO A 26 -1.58 -20.52 13.81
N GLU A 27 -1.16 -21.28 12.80
CA GLU A 27 0.25 -21.66 12.61
C GLU A 27 1.12 -20.46 12.28
N ASN A 28 0.66 -19.59 11.37
CA ASN A 28 1.41 -18.40 10.99
C ASN A 28 1.48 -17.37 12.13
N LEU A 29 0.40 -17.24 12.91
CA LEU A 29 0.38 -16.38 14.10
C LEU A 29 1.35 -16.88 15.18
N ARG A 30 1.51 -18.19 15.34
CA ARG A 30 2.54 -18.76 16.26
C ARG A 30 3.96 -18.43 15.79
N ARG A 31 4.23 -18.51 14.48
CA ARG A 31 5.54 -18.13 13.91
C ARG A 31 5.78 -16.63 14.08
N LEU A 32 4.78 -15.81 13.85
CA LEU A 32 4.86 -14.38 14.08
C LEU A 32 5.15 -14.07 15.56
N GLN A 33 4.45 -14.72 16.48
CA GLN A 33 4.70 -14.53 17.92
C GLN A 33 6.14 -14.89 18.28
N ALA A 34 6.66 -16.01 17.80
CA ALA A 34 8.07 -16.41 18.06
C ALA A 34 9.06 -15.35 17.52
N ALA A 35 8.84 -14.83 16.32
CA ALA A 35 9.67 -13.75 15.77
C ALA A 35 9.57 -12.45 16.59
N LEU A 36 8.37 -12.09 17.05
CA LEU A 36 8.17 -10.92 17.92
C LEU A 36 8.87 -11.09 19.29
N ASP A 37 8.85 -12.29 19.84
CA ASP A 37 9.56 -12.61 21.10
C ASP A 37 11.08 -12.47 20.92
N GLU A 38 11.66 -12.97 19.81
CA GLU A 38 13.08 -12.80 19.48
C GLU A 38 13.47 -11.32 19.35
N LEU A 39 12.59 -10.52 18.75
CA LEU A 39 12.76 -9.07 18.59
C LEU A 39 12.48 -8.30 19.89
N GLN A 40 12.03 -8.97 20.96
CA GLN A 40 11.56 -8.36 22.19
C GLN A 40 10.53 -7.25 21.90
N ALA A 41 9.60 -7.56 21.01
CA ALA A 41 8.67 -6.57 20.47
C ALA A 41 7.46 -6.41 21.39
N GLU A 42 7.14 -5.16 21.74
CA GLU A 42 6.02 -4.79 22.58
C GLU A 42 4.92 -4.12 21.75
N VAL A 43 3.65 -4.40 22.07
CA VAL A 43 2.51 -3.71 21.47
C VAL A 43 2.48 -2.26 21.97
N ILE A 44 2.58 -1.29 21.05
CA ILE A 44 2.68 0.15 21.37
C ILE A 44 1.38 0.93 21.21
N ALA A 45 0.35 0.31 20.65
CA ALA A 45 -0.94 0.97 20.41
C ALA A 45 -2.10 -0.01 20.59
N ILE A 46 -3.33 0.52 20.56
CA ILE A 46 -4.55 -0.26 20.55
C ILE A 46 -4.82 -0.67 19.09
N PRO A 47 -5.26 -1.92 18.83
CA PRO A 47 -5.63 -2.96 19.80
C PRO A 47 -4.43 -3.79 20.29
N ALA A 48 -4.68 -4.67 21.25
CA ALA A 48 -3.73 -5.71 21.66
C ALA A 48 -3.51 -6.72 20.51
N PHE A 49 -2.45 -7.54 20.61
CA PHE A 49 -2.22 -8.59 19.63
C PHE A 49 -3.18 -9.76 19.86
N GLU A 50 -4.29 -9.74 19.13
CA GLU A 50 -5.31 -10.78 19.13
C GLU A 50 -5.76 -11.04 17.69
N GLU A 51 -5.93 -12.31 17.33
CA GLU A 51 -6.38 -12.75 16.01
C GLU A 51 -7.69 -12.08 15.57
N SER A 52 -8.62 -11.91 16.51
CA SER A 52 -9.93 -11.29 16.28
C SER A 52 -9.83 -9.85 15.72
N PHE A 53 -8.83 -9.09 16.14
CA PHE A 53 -8.61 -7.74 15.64
C PHE A 53 -8.00 -7.74 14.24
N LEU A 54 -7.10 -8.66 13.94
CA LEU A 54 -6.53 -8.84 12.61
C LEU A 54 -7.61 -9.21 11.59
N HIS A 55 -8.47 -10.18 11.88
CA HIS A 55 -9.58 -10.55 11.00
C HIS A 55 -10.58 -9.42 10.74
N ARG A 56 -10.69 -8.47 11.65
CA ARG A 56 -11.53 -7.27 11.51
C ARG A 56 -10.83 -6.15 10.72
N GLY A 57 -9.61 -6.39 10.26
CA GLY A 57 -8.83 -5.43 9.46
C GLY A 57 -8.10 -4.36 10.28
N LEU A 58 -7.98 -4.54 11.60
CA LEU A 58 -7.18 -3.66 12.44
C LEU A 58 -5.70 -4.01 12.32
N ALA A 59 -4.87 -3.01 12.14
CA ALA A 59 -3.43 -3.17 12.22
C ALA A 59 -2.96 -3.23 13.67
N ILE A 60 -1.97 -4.05 13.96
CA ILE A 60 -1.32 -4.14 15.26
C ILE A 60 0.10 -3.60 15.14
N HIS A 61 0.46 -2.76 16.08
CA HIS A 61 1.68 -1.98 16.05
C HIS A 61 2.61 -2.42 17.17
N PHE A 62 3.84 -2.76 16.80
CA PHE A 62 4.88 -3.20 17.73
C PHE A 62 6.09 -2.27 17.68
N ARG A 63 6.87 -2.30 18.75
CA ARG A 63 8.19 -1.69 18.83
C ARG A 63 9.18 -2.70 19.36
N CYS A 64 10.25 -2.94 18.59
CA CYS A 64 11.31 -3.86 18.95
C CYS A 64 12.26 -3.25 19.98
N GLN A 65 12.78 -4.10 20.88
CA GLN A 65 13.71 -3.73 21.95
C GLN A 65 15.01 -4.54 21.89
N ALA A 66 15.07 -5.59 21.05
CA ALA A 66 16.26 -6.43 20.95
C ALA A 66 17.45 -5.63 20.40
N PRO A 67 18.71 -5.97 20.83
CA PRO A 67 19.91 -5.30 20.36
C PRO A 67 20.04 -5.27 18.83
N GLY A 68 20.33 -4.09 18.28
CA GLY A 68 20.48 -3.86 16.85
C GLY A 68 19.20 -3.52 16.10
N VAL A 69 18.03 -3.64 16.75
CA VAL A 69 16.72 -3.25 16.19
C VAL A 69 15.91 -2.39 17.17
N GLU A 70 16.56 -1.81 18.17
CA GLU A 70 15.91 -1.01 19.21
C GLU A 70 15.13 0.14 18.59
N GLY A 71 13.85 0.23 18.95
CA GLY A 71 12.96 1.28 18.47
C GLY A 71 12.38 1.04 17.08
N LEU A 72 12.77 -0.02 16.37
CA LEU A 72 12.17 -0.39 15.11
C LEU A 72 10.68 -0.64 15.30
N ARG A 73 9.87 0.01 14.49
CA ARG A 73 8.43 -0.20 14.47
C ARG A 73 8.07 -1.28 13.45
N VAL A 74 7.26 -2.22 13.89
CA VAL A 74 6.69 -3.28 13.06
C VAL A 74 5.17 -3.16 13.09
N ASP A 75 4.57 -3.05 11.92
CA ASP A 75 3.12 -2.97 11.75
C ASP A 75 2.63 -4.23 11.03
N VAL A 76 1.63 -4.90 11.61
CA VAL A 76 1.09 -6.17 11.09
C VAL A 76 -0.40 -6.00 10.77
N MET A 77 -0.81 -6.42 9.59
CA MET A 77 -2.20 -6.39 9.15
C MET A 77 -2.54 -7.54 8.20
N THR A 78 -3.83 -7.83 8.06
CA THR A 78 -4.33 -8.89 7.18
C THR A 78 -5.17 -8.36 6.03
N VAL A 79 -5.75 -7.18 6.20
CA VAL A 79 -6.70 -6.58 5.25
C VAL A 79 -6.23 -5.19 4.88
N MET A 80 -6.24 -4.89 3.59
CA MET A 80 -5.94 -3.58 3.04
C MET A 80 -7.07 -3.16 2.10
N ARG A 81 -7.43 -1.89 2.10
CA ARG A 81 -8.49 -1.39 1.22
C ARG A 81 -8.10 -1.51 -0.25
N GLY A 82 -9.01 -2.03 -1.07
CA GLY A 82 -8.83 -2.11 -2.53
C GLY A 82 -7.80 -3.15 -3.00
N VAL A 83 -7.35 -4.00 -2.09
CA VAL A 83 -6.41 -5.08 -2.37
C VAL A 83 -7.10 -6.42 -2.08
N ASP A 84 -6.79 -7.43 -2.88
CA ASP A 84 -7.35 -8.76 -2.73
C ASP A 84 -6.89 -9.44 -1.42
N PRO A 85 -7.55 -10.52 -0.97
CA PRO A 85 -7.11 -11.32 0.17
C PRO A 85 -5.70 -11.87 0.03
N PHE A 86 -5.07 -12.22 1.15
CA PHE A 86 -3.67 -12.63 1.20
C PHE A 86 -3.29 -13.78 0.24
N PRO A 87 -4.08 -14.84 0.03
CA PRO A 87 -3.73 -15.92 -0.90
C PRO A 87 -3.45 -15.41 -2.32
N GLU A 88 -4.32 -14.52 -2.84
CA GLU A 88 -4.18 -13.94 -4.18
C GLU A 88 -2.96 -12.99 -4.27
N LEU A 89 -2.68 -12.25 -3.19
CA LEU A 89 -1.48 -11.40 -3.11
C LEU A 89 -0.21 -12.25 -3.11
N TRP A 90 -0.24 -13.39 -2.41
CA TRP A 90 0.89 -14.30 -2.32
C TRP A 90 1.28 -14.90 -3.67
N GLU A 91 0.28 -15.29 -4.48
CA GLU A 91 0.52 -15.85 -5.81
C GLU A 91 1.22 -14.88 -6.78
N ARG A 92 0.95 -13.58 -6.66
CA ARG A 92 1.53 -12.55 -7.55
C ARG A 92 2.57 -11.66 -6.88
N ARG A 93 3.07 -12.07 -5.70
CA ARG A 93 4.11 -11.34 -4.98
C ARG A 93 5.38 -11.19 -5.82
N THR A 94 6.18 -10.22 -5.48
CA THR A 94 7.53 -10.05 -6.01
C THR A 94 8.53 -10.51 -4.97
N THR A 95 9.32 -11.53 -5.27
CA THR A 95 10.43 -11.96 -4.43
C THR A 95 11.70 -11.26 -4.88
N ILE A 96 12.40 -10.62 -3.96
CA ILE A 96 13.70 -9.99 -4.19
C ILE A 96 14.77 -10.67 -3.35
N ALA A 97 15.94 -10.88 -3.94
CA ALA A 97 17.11 -11.36 -3.23
C ALA A 97 17.99 -10.17 -2.82
N PHE A 98 18.49 -10.19 -1.59
CA PHE A 98 19.47 -9.23 -1.09
C PHE A 98 20.44 -9.95 -0.15
N ASP A 99 21.72 -9.83 -0.44
CA ASP A 99 22.76 -10.63 0.20
C ASP A 99 22.45 -12.14 0.14
N GLU A 100 22.41 -12.83 1.28
CA GLU A 100 22.05 -14.25 1.38
C GLU A 100 20.57 -14.48 1.73
N ASN A 101 19.73 -13.43 1.69
CA ASN A 101 18.34 -13.46 2.10
C ASN A 101 17.40 -13.15 0.93
N GLU A 102 16.13 -13.46 1.14
CA GLU A 102 15.05 -13.11 0.24
C GLU A 102 13.94 -12.36 1.00
N ALA A 103 13.24 -11.47 0.33
CA ALA A 103 12.04 -10.84 0.86
C ALA A 103 10.92 -10.87 -0.17
N ASP A 104 9.73 -11.23 0.32
CA ASP A 104 8.50 -11.18 -0.45
C ASP A 104 7.82 -9.82 -0.27
N LEU A 105 7.56 -9.17 -1.39
CA LEU A 105 6.89 -7.88 -1.45
C LEU A 105 5.51 -8.03 -2.10
N LEU A 106 4.58 -7.15 -1.74
CA LEU A 106 3.41 -6.94 -2.61
C LEU A 106 3.89 -6.67 -4.03
N SER A 107 3.19 -7.23 -5.02
CA SER A 107 3.40 -6.82 -6.40
C SER A 107 3.28 -5.31 -6.52
N LEU A 108 3.97 -4.70 -7.48
CA LEU A 108 3.90 -3.25 -7.65
C LEU A 108 2.46 -2.74 -7.84
N PRO A 109 1.60 -3.39 -8.66
CA PRO A 109 0.20 -2.98 -8.79
C PRO A 109 -0.58 -3.04 -7.47
N ASP A 110 -0.35 -4.05 -6.63
CA ASP A 110 -1.02 -4.17 -5.33
C ASP A 110 -0.49 -3.15 -4.32
N LEU A 111 0.81 -2.86 -4.35
CA LEU A 111 1.40 -1.81 -3.53
C LEU A 111 0.84 -0.44 -3.88
N VAL A 112 0.68 -0.13 -5.18
CA VAL A 112 0.05 1.12 -5.65
C VAL A 112 -1.39 1.22 -5.16
N LYS A 113 -2.19 0.16 -5.26
CA LYS A 113 -3.56 0.12 -4.71
C LYS A 113 -3.57 0.37 -3.21
N ALA A 114 -2.72 -0.35 -2.45
CA ALA A 114 -2.61 -0.20 -0.99
C ALA A 114 -2.16 1.20 -0.55
N LYS A 115 -1.47 1.95 -1.42
CA LYS A 115 -1.01 3.33 -1.19
C LYS A 115 -2.05 4.40 -1.53
N LYS A 116 -3.19 4.08 -2.11
CA LYS A 116 -4.30 5.01 -2.34
C LYS A 116 -5.03 5.33 -1.03
N THR A 117 -4.37 6.01 -0.11
CA THR A 117 -4.86 6.31 1.23
C THR A 117 -5.33 7.76 1.37
N GLN A 118 -6.02 8.06 2.47
CA GLN A 118 -6.42 9.43 2.84
C GLN A 118 -5.23 10.32 3.25
N ARG A 119 -4.01 9.76 3.37
CA ARG A 119 -2.81 10.48 3.80
C ARG A 119 -2.15 11.16 2.61
N ALA A 120 -2.12 12.49 2.59
CA ALA A 120 -1.53 13.27 1.50
C ALA A 120 -0.07 12.86 1.20
N ARG A 121 0.70 12.45 2.22
CA ARG A 121 2.11 12.04 2.07
C ARG A 121 2.32 10.74 1.26
N ASP A 122 1.29 9.91 1.10
CA ASP A 122 1.41 8.65 0.35
C ASP A 122 1.33 8.88 -1.17
N TRP A 123 0.72 9.96 -1.62
CA TRP A 123 0.47 10.24 -3.04
C TRP A 123 1.74 10.54 -3.86
N PRO A 124 2.69 11.36 -3.40
CA PRO A 124 3.95 11.53 -4.12
C PRO A 124 4.73 10.22 -4.27
N MET A 125 4.64 9.33 -3.29
CA MET A 125 5.28 8.02 -3.33
C MET A 125 4.60 7.10 -4.35
N LEU A 126 3.26 7.10 -4.41
CA LEU A 126 2.48 6.38 -5.41
C LEU A 126 2.86 6.85 -6.83
N THR A 127 2.94 8.15 -7.05
CA THR A 127 3.36 8.73 -8.33
C THR A 127 4.74 8.20 -8.74
N ARG A 128 5.73 8.29 -7.85
CA ARG A 128 7.09 7.78 -8.11
C ARG A 128 7.15 6.28 -8.39
N LEU A 129 6.32 5.45 -7.74
CA LEU A 129 6.25 4.02 -8.01
C LEU A 129 5.87 3.74 -9.47
N VAL A 130 4.86 4.43 -9.98
CA VAL A 130 4.39 4.26 -11.36
C VAL A 130 5.40 4.82 -12.36
N GLU A 131 5.95 6.01 -12.10
CA GLU A 131 6.99 6.63 -12.92
C GLU A 131 8.24 5.75 -13.03
N ALA A 132 8.77 5.30 -11.89
CA ALA A 132 9.96 4.43 -11.88
C ALA A 132 9.72 3.16 -12.69
N HIS A 133 8.55 2.54 -12.52
CA HIS A 133 8.19 1.34 -13.28
C HIS A 133 8.07 1.63 -14.79
N TRP A 134 7.49 2.77 -15.18
CA TRP A 134 7.44 3.20 -16.58
C TRP A 134 8.85 3.35 -17.15
N PHE A 135 9.71 4.15 -16.52
CA PHE A 135 11.05 4.42 -17.02
C PHE A 135 11.92 3.16 -17.10
N GLN A 136 11.77 2.24 -16.18
CA GLN A 136 12.52 0.97 -16.17
C GLN A 136 12.05 -0.03 -17.23
N ASN A 137 10.76 -0.01 -17.61
CA ASN A 137 10.16 -1.06 -18.42
C ASN A 137 9.55 -0.60 -19.76
N ARG A 138 9.66 0.69 -20.11
CA ARG A 138 9.05 1.23 -21.34
C ARG A 138 9.56 0.59 -22.64
N SER A 139 10.78 0.04 -22.64
CA SER A 139 11.33 -0.72 -23.77
C SER A 139 10.78 -2.14 -23.91
N ASP A 140 10.07 -2.63 -22.90
CA ASP A 140 9.44 -3.96 -22.85
C ASP A 140 7.99 -3.83 -22.38
N ALA A 141 7.19 -3.11 -23.16
CA ALA A 141 5.79 -2.81 -22.85
C ALA A 141 4.90 -4.03 -23.14
N THR A 142 4.60 -4.79 -22.10
CA THR A 142 3.60 -5.88 -22.19
C THR A 142 2.18 -5.32 -22.01
N PRO A 143 1.12 -6.01 -22.48
CA PRO A 143 -0.27 -5.56 -22.28
C PRO A 143 -0.62 -5.29 -20.81
N ALA A 144 -0.13 -6.13 -19.89
CA ALA A 144 -0.35 -5.95 -18.46
C ALA A 144 0.32 -4.68 -17.89
N ARG A 145 1.54 -4.35 -18.38
CA ARG A 145 2.24 -3.13 -18.01
C ARG A 145 1.55 -1.88 -18.55
N VAL A 146 1.10 -1.94 -19.81
CA VAL A 146 0.36 -0.84 -20.44
C VAL A 146 -0.96 -0.56 -19.71
N ASP A 147 -1.74 -1.60 -19.40
CA ASP A 147 -2.97 -1.48 -18.60
C ASP A 147 -2.67 -0.84 -17.24
N PHE A 148 -1.62 -1.31 -16.53
CA PHE A 148 -1.20 -0.76 -15.26
C PHE A 148 -0.82 0.73 -15.37
N TRP A 149 -0.01 1.13 -16.34
CA TRP A 149 0.41 2.51 -16.52
C TRP A 149 -0.76 3.43 -16.85
N LEU A 150 -1.61 3.02 -17.79
CA LEU A 150 -2.79 3.81 -18.17
C LEU A 150 -3.80 3.96 -17.03
N ARG A 151 -3.90 2.99 -16.12
CA ARG A 151 -4.78 3.08 -14.94
C ARG A 151 -4.18 3.87 -13.79
N GLU A 152 -2.86 3.84 -13.61
CA GLU A 152 -2.25 4.30 -12.36
C GLU A 152 -1.32 5.51 -12.51
N CYS A 153 -0.93 5.89 -13.73
CA CYS A 153 -0.10 7.07 -13.94
C CYS A 153 -0.80 8.34 -13.44
N ARG A 154 -0.05 9.16 -12.68
CA ARG A 154 -0.53 10.39 -12.04
C ARG A 154 0.23 11.64 -12.47
N THR A 155 1.13 11.50 -13.43
CA THR A 155 1.91 12.60 -14.00
C THR A 155 1.30 12.96 -15.34
N PRO A 156 0.79 14.21 -15.53
CA PRO A 156 0.08 14.60 -16.75
C PRO A 156 0.87 14.33 -18.02
N GLU A 157 2.15 14.70 -18.04
CA GLU A 157 3.01 14.56 -19.22
C GLU A 157 3.20 13.09 -19.60
N ILE A 158 3.48 12.24 -18.61
CA ILE A 158 3.67 10.80 -18.84
C ILE A 158 2.35 10.15 -19.25
N LEU A 159 1.24 10.54 -18.65
CA LEU A 159 -0.08 9.99 -19.01
C LEU A 159 -0.48 10.36 -20.44
N CYS A 160 -0.21 11.58 -20.88
CA CYS A 160 -0.42 12.01 -22.25
C CYS A 160 0.52 11.26 -23.23
N GLU A 161 1.79 11.07 -22.86
CA GLU A 161 2.73 10.23 -23.63
C GLU A 161 2.21 8.80 -23.77
N LEU A 162 1.82 8.17 -22.66
CA LEU A 162 1.26 6.81 -22.63
C LEU A 162 0.00 6.69 -23.50
N ALA A 163 -0.94 7.65 -23.40
CA ALA A 163 -2.17 7.65 -24.17
C ALA A 163 -1.92 7.82 -25.68
N THR A 164 -0.84 8.46 -26.08
CA THR A 164 -0.39 8.57 -27.48
C THR A 164 0.27 7.30 -27.97
N LEU A 165 1.19 6.73 -27.18
CA LEU A 165 1.92 5.51 -27.54
C LEU A 165 1.01 4.28 -27.60
N PHE A 166 0.01 4.20 -26.73
CA PHE A 166 -0.91 3.07 -26.55
C PHE A 166 -2.36 3.52 -26.75
N ILE A 167 -2.63 4.16 -27.89
CA ILE A 167 -3.91 4.83 -28.15
C ILE A 167 -5.11 3.88 -28.15
N GLN A 168 -4.95 2.65 -28.61
CA GLN A 168 -6.04 1.68 -28.65
C GLN A 168 -6.43 1.26 -27.23
N GLU A 169 -5.46 0.91 -26.42
CA GLU A 169 -5.64 0.52 -25.01
C GLU A 169 -6.19 1.71 -24.21
N ALA A 170 -5.71 2.92 -24.48
CA ALA A 170 -6.22 4.12 -23.84
C ALA A 170 -7.70 4.37 -24.20
N MET A 171 -8.11 4.16 -25.45
CA MET A 171 -9.51 4.26 -25.89
C MET A 171 -10.40 3.20 -25.23
N GLU A 172 -9.96 1.97 -25.13
CA GLU A 172 -10.68 0.88 -24.47
C GLU A 172 -10.89 1.17 -22.97
N LEU A 173 -9.90 1.77 -22.31
CA LEU A 173 -9.95 2.10 -20.90
C LEU A 173 -10.73 3.38 -20.57
N GLN A 174 -11.17 4.19 -21.53
CA GLN A 174 -11.93 5.43 -21.27
C GLN A 174 -13.22 5.20 -20.48
N SER A 175 -13.89 4.06 -20.65
CA SER A 175 -15.08 3.73 -19.87
C SER A 175 -14.81 3.54 -18.38
N ILE A 176 -13.57 3.17 -18.02
CA ILE A 176 -13.13 2.92 -16.65
C ILE A 176 -12.41 4.14 -16.08
N ARG A 177 -11.60 4.80 -16.90
CA ARG A 177 -10.85 6.01 -16.56
C ARG A 177 -11.11 7.12 -17.59
N PRO A 178 -12.20 7.88 -17.45
CA PRO A 178 -12.60 8.91 -18.42
C PRO A 178 -11.54 9.98 -18.72
N LEU A 179 -10.63 10.24 -17.76
CA LEU A 179 -9.47 11.10 -17.91
C LEU A 179 -8.64 10.81 -19.17
N LEU A 180 -8.58 9.55 -19.62
CA LEU A 180 -7.81 9.16 -20.80
C LEU A 180 -8.29 9.83 -22.07
N ALA A 181 -9.55 10.32 -22.15
CA ALA A 181 -10.01 11.10 -23.28
C ALA A 181 -9.25 12.42 -23.41
N ALA A 182 -9.05 13.13 -22.30
CA ALA A 182 -8.25 14.36 -22.28
C ALA A 182 -6.77 14.08 -22.55
N ALA A 183 -6.23 12.98 -22.02
CA ALA A 183 -4.84 12.58 -22.24
C ALA A 183 -4.56 12.29 -23.73
N ILE A 184 -5.46 11.60 -24.44
CA ILE A 184 -5.39 11.37 -25.90
C ILE A 184 -5.39 12.69 -26.67
N GLN A 185 -6.16 13.68 -26.21
CA GLN A 185 -6.22 15.01 -26.83
C GLN A 185 -5.05 15.92 -26.46
N GLN A 186 -4.13 15.46 -25.59
CA GLN A 186 -3.00 16.24 -25.07
C GLN A 186 -3.44 17.51 -24.31
N ASP A 187 -4.61 17.47 -23.68
CA ASP A 187 -5.13 18.55 -22.85
C ASP A 187 -4.57 18.42 -21.42
N PHE A 188 -3.36 18.94 -21.23
CA PHE A 188 -2.62 18.84 -19.96
C PHE A 188 -3.36 19.48 -18.81
N ASP A 189 -4.00 20.63 -19.00
CA ASP A 189 -4.72 21.35 -17.96
C ASP A 189 -5.93 20.53 -17.47
N GLN A 190 -6.69 19.94 -18.40
CA GLN A 190 -7.82 19.08 -18.06
C GLN A 190 -7.33 17.79 -17.38
N VAL A 191 -6.21 17.22 -17.83
CA VAL A 191 -5.60 16.03 -17.22
C VAL A 191 -5.20 16.33 -15.78
N GLU A 192 -4.49 17.42 -15.51
CA GLU A 192 -4.05 17.81 -14.15
C GLU A 192 -5.25 18.02 -13.22
N GLN A 193 -6.26 18.76 -13.64
CA GLN A 193 -7.47 19.01 -12.87
C GLN A 193 -8.20 17.68 -12.53
N THR A 194 -8.31 16.79 -13.51
CA THR A 194 -9.03 15.53 -13.32
C THR A 194 -8.23 14.57 -12.40
N LEU A 195 -6.90 14.53 -12.53
CA LEU A 195 -6.04 13.78 -11.61
C LEU A 195 -6.21 14.24 -10.16
N GLU A 196 -6.32 15.54 -9.94
CA GLU A 196 -6.57 16.08 -8.59
C GLU A 196 -7.95 15.65 -8.07
N HIS A 197 -8.98 15.67 -8.92
CA HIS A 197 -10.31 15.17 -8.55
C HIS A 197 -10.29 13.66 -8.25
N GLU A 198 -9.60 12.84 -9.07
CA GLU A 198 -9.41 11.41 -8.79
C GLU A 198 -8.73 11.20 -7.42
N ARG A 199 -7.69 11.96 -7.13
CA ARG A 199 -6.98 11.90 -5.85
C ARG A 199 -7.90 12.21 -4.67
N GLN A 200 -8.67 13.27 -4.76
CA GLN A 200 -9.60 13.69 -3.70
C GLN A 200 -10.71 12.65 -3.49
N ALA A 201 -11.26 12.09 -4.55
CA ALA A 201 -12.27 11.04 -4.48
C ALA A 201 -11.74 9.77 -3.82
N GLU A 202 -10.53 9.33 -4.17
CA GLU A 202 -9.87 8.18 -3.55
C GLU A 202 -9.58 8.43 -2.05
N MET A 203 -9.09 9.61 -1.69
CA MET A 203 -8.86 9.98 -0.29
C MET A 203 -10.16 9.98 0.52
N ALA A 204 -11.26 10.48 -0.06
CA ALA A 204 -12.57 10.47 0.58
C ALA A 204 -13.08 9.04 0.78
N THR A 205 -12.94 8.18 -0.24
CA THR A 205 -13.32 6.77 -0.19
C THR A 205 -12.52 6.02 0.88
N ASP A 206 -11.21 6.23 0.95
CA ASP A 206 -10.37 5.63 2.00
C ASP A 206 -10.77 6.10 3.40
N LYS A 207 -11.04 7.40 3.56
CA LYS A 207 -11.51 7.96 4.82
C LYS A 207 -12.83 7.35 5.28
N ALA A 208 -13.76 7.13 4.36
CA ALA A 208 -15.05 6.51 4.64
C ALA A 208 -14.88 5.03 5.02
N TYR A 209 -14.04 4.28 4.29
CA TYR A 209 -13.74 2.89 4.58
C TYR A 209 -13.20 2.68 6.00
N TRP A 210 -12.25 3.52 6.43
CA TRP A 210 -11.62 3.39 7.74
C TRP A 210 -12.42 4.03 8.89
N ALA A 211 -13.49 4.78 8.63
CA ALA A 211 -14.25 5.47 9.67
C ALA A 211 -14.83 4.53 10.75
N PRO A 212 -15.45 3.37 10.42
CA PRO A 212 -15.96 2.45 11.43
C PRO A 212 -14.86 1.87 12.32
N LEU A 213 -13.72 1.48 11.73
CA LEU A 213 -12.58 0.92 12.47
C LEU A 213 -11.94 1.95 13.40
N ARG A 214 -11.85 3.22 12.99
CA ARG A 214 -11.38 4.31 13.87
C ARG A 214 -12.31 4.51 15.07
N GLN A 215 -13.62 4.52 14.86
CA GLN A 215 -14.59 4.64 15.95
C GLN A 215 -14.45 3.49 16.94
N GLU A 216 -14.17 2.30 16.45
CA GLU A 216 -13.90 1.14 17.27
C GLU A 216 -12.62 1.29 18.09
N LEU A 217 -11.51 1.69 17.47
CA LEU A 217 -10.25 1.97 18.18
C LEU A 217 -10.45 3.01 19.29
N GLU A 218 -11.22 4.06 19.05
CA GLU A 218 -11.57 5.05 20.07
C GLU A 218 -12.37 4.46 21.23
N ARG A 219 -13.29 3.53 20.97
CA ARG A 219 -14.05 2.82 22.04
C ARG A 219 -13.12 1.94 22.87
N LEU A 220 -12.25 1.15 22.21
CA LEU A 220 -11.25 0.32 22.88
C LEU A 220 -10.29 1.18 23.73
N GLY A 221 -9.87 2.35 23.25
CA GLY A 221 -9.06 3.28 23.99
C GLY A 221 -9.70 3.79 25.26
N ARG A 222 -10.98 4.18 25.18
CA ARG A 222 -11.75 4.65 26.32
C ARG A 222 -11.95 3.56 27.39
N SER A 223 -12.26 2.32 26.97
CA SER A 223 -12.45 1.20 27.88
C SER A 223 -11.17 0.80 28.62
N ARG A 224 -9.99 1.04 28.03
CA ARG A 224 -8.70 0.78 28.68
C ARG A 224 -8.36 1.85 29.73
N SER A 225 -8.71 3.11 29.44
CA SER A 225 -8.49 4.24 30.35
C SER A 225 -9.41 4.24 31.56
N THR A 226 -10.54 3.51 31.53
CA THR A 226 -11.52 3.42 32.63
C THR A 226 -11.33 2.23 33.55
N LYS A 227 -10.37 1.32 33.29
CA LYS A 227 -9.95 0.29 34.25
C LYS A 227 -8.97 0.92 35.24
N PRO A 228 -9.36 1.15 36.51
CA PRO A 228 -8.40 1.55 37.54
C PRO A 228 -7.37 0.46 37.68
N GLY A 229 -6.11 0.86 37.69
CA GLY A 229 -5.00 -0.07 37.93
C GLY A 229 -5.26 -0.86 39.21
N GLY A 230 -5.33 -2.19 39.05
CA GLY A 230 -5.28 -3.11 40.16
C GLY A 230 -3.83 -3.36 40.57
#